data_f4fd0c65adfd3dd3a81976b3e8a85f92
#
_entry.id   f4fd0c65adfd3dd3a81976b3e8a85f92
#
_cell.length_a   1.000
_cell.length_b   1.000
_cell.length_c   1.000
_cell.angle_alpha   90.00
_cell.angle_beta   90.00
_cell.angle_gamma   90.00
#
_symmetry.space_group_name_H-M   'P 1'
#
loop_
_entity.id
_entity.type
_entity.pdbx_description
1 polymer ?
#
loop_
_entity_poly.entity_id
_entity_poly.type
_entity_poly.pdbx_seq_one_letter_code
_entity_poly.pdbx_strand_id
1 'polypeptide(L)'
;MCIAGQIPMPSSSSSLPLPSEGKRLNSYYYFYEKIVHYLSQGYAVIYVVESDITKAVINLSKTCAVEIEEYIEKGALTLIDANSFYSPSETRFDWELLVAQWQKVISSVSKRGKFKRVMVMGMPHAAFFDSRENQQKLIEYEEQVAKHYDGGVQVFCCYTKELIDKLPLGYLLRLLAAHQNTAISSNDNNTQGSFGRNNQNIPRTIDLIEEGLTEALGKETCALVMKTLKLIYKIDRDKIVGDPEKFEEKIRRMIGEETADSVMRLIAERIKAEIVIQQ
;
A
#
# COMPACT_ATOMS: atom_id res chain seq x y z
N MET A 1 -1.01 -2.56 -5.71
CA MET A 1 -0.79 -1.21 -5.17
C MET A 1 0.50 -1.22 -4.37
N CYS A 2 1.44 -0.33 -4.65
CA CYS A 2 2.63 -0.15 -3.84
C CYS A 2 2.56 1.19 -3.10
N ILE A 3 2.82 1.15 -1.81
CA ILE A 3 2.75 2.31 -0.93
C ILE A 3 4.17 2.62 -0.45
N ALA A 4 4.67 3.85 -0.70
CA ALA A 4 6.07 4.20 -0.48
C ALA A 4 6.25 5.32 0.56
N GLY A 5 7.14 5.12 1.51
CA GLY A 5 7.70 6.14 2.38
C GLY A 5 8.94 6.80 1.74
N GLN A 6 9.15 8.10 1.92
CA GLN A 6 9.98 8.97 1.08
C GLN A 6 11.48 8.99 1.34
N ILE A 7 12.27 9.20 0.24
CA ILE A 7 13.51 10.00 0.17
C ILE A 7 13.65 10.58 -1.26
N PRO A 8 14.29 11.78 -1.46
CA PRO A 8 14.35 12.46 -2.76
C PRO A 8 15.23 11.73 -3.77
N MET A 9 14.75 11.67 -5.01
CA MET A 9 15.42 11.05 -6.15
C MET A 9 16.52 11.96 -6.71
N PRO A 10 17.70 11.41 -7.07
CA PRO A 10 18.62 12.07 -7.98
C PRO A 10 18.12 11.90 -9.42
N SER A 11 18.17 12.97 -10.20
CA SER A 11 17.86 13.00 -11.63
C SER A 11 18.99 12.34 -12.43
N SER A 12 18.79 11.12 -12.91
CA SER A 12 19.56 10.57 -14.04
C SER A 12 18.71 9.58 -14.81
N SER A 13 18.39 9.96 -16.03
CA SER A 13 17.63 9.20 -17.01
C SER A 13 18.49 8.13 -17.66
N SER A 14 18.33 6.88 -17.25
CA SER A 14 18.63 5.73 -18.11
C SER A 14 17.33 4.95 -18.27
N SER A 15 16.69 5.12 -19.42
CA SER A 15 15.48 4.39 -19.80
C SER A 15 15.83 2.95 -20.09
N LEU A 16 15.33 2.02 -19.29
CA LEU A 16 15.27 0.61 -19.66
C LEU A 16 14.38 0.44 -20.91
N PRO A 17 14.69 -0.48 -21.83
CA PRO A 17 13.88 -0.68 -23.03
C PRO A 17 12.49 -1.16 -22.64
N LEU A 18 11.47 -0.47 -23.18
CA LEU A 18 10.07 -0.86 -23.02
C LEU A 18 9.81 -2.20 -23.71
N PRO A 19 9.05 -3.12 -23.12
CA PRO A 19 8.67 -4.36 -23.76
C PRO A 19 7.76 -4.09 -24.96
N SER A 20 7.99 -4.85 -26.04
CA SER A 20 7.19 -4.80 -27.27
C SER A 20 5.70 -5.03 -26.98
N GLU A 21 4.86 -4.24 -27.63
CA GLU A 21 3.39 -4.28 -27.55
C GLU A 21 2.83 -5.71 -27.68
N GLY A 22 1.97 -6.09 -26.75
CA GLY A 22 1.15 -7.31 -26.84
C GLY A 22 1.14 -8.26 -25.64
N LYS A 23 1.99 -8.10 -24.63
CA LYS A 23 1.90 -8.91 -23.40
C LYS A 23 0.99 -8.22 -22.40
N ARG A 24 -0.12 -8.88 -22.01
CA ARG A 24 -0.86 -8.52 -20.80
C ARG A 24 0.14 -8.45 -19.66
N LEU A 25 0.39 -7.24 -19.18
CA LEU A 25 1.28 -6.99 -18.05
C LEU A 25 0.70 -7.75 -16.85
N ASN A 26 1.42 -8.78 -16.41
CA ASN A 26 1.10 -9.47 -15.17
C ASN A 26 1.21 -8.44 -14.03
N SER A 27 0.29 -8.44 -13.06
CA SER A 27 0.26 -7.51 -11.92
C SER A 27 1.59 -7.40 -11.16
N TYR A 28 2.41 -8.44 -11.22
CA TYR A 28 3.74 -8.49 -10.61
C TYR A 28 4.82 -7.77 -11.43
N TYR A 29 4.59 -7.44 -12.70
CA TYR A 29 5.60 -6.82 -13.57
C TYR A 29 6.11 -5.51 -12.99
N TYR A 30 5.21 -4.64 -12.56
CA TYR A 30 5.55 -3.36 -11.95
C TYR A 30 6.41 -3.53 -10.67
N PHE A 31 6.11 -4.52 -9.86
CA PHE A 31 6.88 -4.80 -8.64
C PHE A 31 8.28 -5.29 -8.98
N TYR A 32 8.42 -6.14 -9.97
CA TYR A 32 9.70 -6.67 -10.42
C TYR A 32 10.59 -5.57 -11.03
N GLU A 33 10.02 -4.69 -11.84
CA GLU A 33 10.74 -3.52 -12.35
C GLU A 33 11.25 -2.62 -11.21
N LYS A 34 10.44 -2.39 -10.18
CA LYS A 34 10.87 -1.61 -9.02
C LYS A 34 12.01 -2.30 -8.28
N ILE A 35 11.93 -3.60 -8.05
CA ILE A 35 13.01 -4.36 -7.42
C ILE A 35 14.32 -4.17 -8.20
N VAL A 36 14.30 -4.41 -9.51
CA VAL A 36 15.49 -4.27 -10.35
C VAL A 36 15.99 -2.83 -10.39
N HIS A 37 15.10 -1.86 -10.47
CA HIS A 37 15.48 -0.45 -10.42
C HIS A 37 16.25 -0.12 -9.14
N TYR A 38 15.76 -0.51 -7.95
CA TYR A 38 16.45 -0.24 -6.70
C TYR A 38 17.77 -1.01 -6.56
N LEU A 39 17.83 -2.26 -7.03
CA LEU A 39 19.07 -3.02 -7.11
C LEU A 39 20.11 -2.31 -7.97
N SER A 40 19.72 -1.79 -9.13
CA SER A 40 20.61 -1.04 -10.03
C SER A 40 21.10 0.29 -9.44
N GLN A 41 20.36 0.86 -8.49
CA GLN A 41 20.74 2.06 -7.74
C GLN A 41 21.61 1.76 -6.51
N GLY A 42 22.04 0.50 -6.34
CA GLY A 42 22.90 0.06 -5.22
C GLY A 42 22.18 -0.07 -3.88
N TYR A 43 20.86 -0.20 -3.88
CA TYR A 43 20.12 -0.56 -2.67
C TYR A 43 20.26 -2.04 -2.38
N ALA A 44 20.24 -2.40 -1.11
CA ALA A 44 19.81 -3.75 -0.76
C ALA A 44 18.28 -3.83 -0.82
N VAL A 45 17.77 -4.89 -1.40
CA VAL A 45 16.33 -5.13 -1.53
C VAL A 45 15.94 -6.34 -0.71
N ILE A 46 14.94 -6.18 0.14
CA ILE A 46 14.27 -7.27 0.84
C ILE A 46 12.88 -7.42 0.22
N TYR A 47 12.61 -8.57 -0.36
CA TYR A 47 11.32 -8.86 -1.00
C TYR A 47 10.62 -9.99 -0.26
N VAL A 48 9.46 -9.69 0.33
CA VAL A 48 8.59 -10.68 0.96
C VAL A 48 7.65 -11.25 -0.09
N VAL A 49 7.71 -12.56 -0.27
CA VAL A 49 7.00 -13.31 -1.31
C VAL A 49 5.88 -14.13 -0.67
N GLU A 50 4.66 -13.96 -1.12
CA GLU A 50 3.52 -14.76 -0.65
C GLU A 50 3.50 -16.18 -1.23
N SER A 51 4.21 -16.39 -2.32
CA SER A 51 4.29 -17.66 -3.04
C SER A 51 5.67 -18.31 -2.93
N ASP A 52 5.87 -19.42 -3.63
CA ASP A 52 7.16 -20.10 -3.73
C ASP A 52 8.29 -19.15 -4.17
N ILE A 53 9.32 -19.04 -3.32
CA ILE A 53 10.51 -18.21 -3.56
C ILE A 53 11.18 -18.56 -4.90
N THR A 54 11.29 -19.86 -5.22
CA THR A 54 11.89 -20.32 -6.49
C THR A 54 11.13 -19.76 -7.69
N LYS A 55 9.80 -19.74 -7.59
CA LYS A 55 8.93 -19.19 -8.62
C LYS A 55 9.10 -17.68 -8.76
N ALA A 56 9.27 -16.97 -7.64
CA ALA A 56 9.52 -15.53 -7.65
C ALA A 56 10.86 -15.19 -8.31
N VAL A 57 11.94 -15.95 -8.03
CA VAL A 57 13.24 -15.80 -8.69
C VAL A 57 13.12 -15.98 -10.21
N ILE A 58 12.49 -17.10 -10.64
CA ILE A 58 12.29 -17.38 -12.07
C ILE A 58 11.50 -16.26 -12.75
N ASN A 59 10.46 -15.77 -12.11
CA ASN A 59 9.63 -14.70 -12.66
C ASN A 59 10.39 -13.36 -12.73
N LEU A 60 11.13 -13.00 -11.69
CA LEU A 60 11.99 -11.82 -11.66
C LEU A 60 13.02 -11.87 -12.82
N SER A 61 13.77 -12.96 -12.94
CA SER A 61 14.78 -13.12 -13.97
C SER A 61 14.18 -13.04 -15.38
N LYS A 62 13.05 -13.71 -15.63
CA LYS A 62 12.36 -13.70 -16.92
C LYS A 62 11.76 -12.33 -17.28
N THR A 63 11.17 -11.66 -16.28
CA THR A 63 10.45 -10.41 -16.52
C THR A 63 11.39 -9.25 -16.77
N CYS A 64 12.50 -9.20 -16.06
CA CYS A 64 13.44 -8.08 -16.10
C CYS A 64 14.67 -8.36 -16.94
N ALA A 65 14.82 -9.56 -17.50
CA ALA A 65 15.99 -9.99 -18.28
C ALA A 65 17.32 -9.73 -17.53
N VAL A 66 17.35 -10.00 -16.22
CA VAL A 66 18.49 -9.76 -15.32
C VAL A 66 18.83 -11.04 -14.60
N GLU A 67 20.11 -11.30 -14.40
CA GLU A 67 20.61 -12.43 -13.59
C GLU A 67 20.39 -12.12 -12.09
N ILE A 68 19.24 -12.48 -11.59
CA ILE A 68 18.81 -12.20 -10.20
C ILE A 68 19.66 -12.95 -9.19
N GLU A 69 20.15 -14.13 -9.58
CA GLU A 69 21.01 -14.98 -8.75
C GLU A 69 22.27 -14.23 -8.28
N GLU A 70 22.87 -13.41 -9.13
CA GLU A 70 24.04 -12.60 -8.73
C GLU A 70 23.71 -11.62 -7.60
N TYR A 71 22.53 -11.00 -7.62
CA TYR A 71 22.13 -10.10 -6.55
C TYR A 71 21.87 -10.83 -5.24
N ILE A 72 21.37 -12.07 -5.31
CA ILE A 72 21.18 -12.94 -4.15
C ILE A 72 22.55 -13.32 -3.56
N GLU A 73 23.48 -13.78 -4.39
CA GLU A 73 24.84 -14.18 -3.95
C GLU A 73 25.62 -13.00 -3.32
N LYS A 74 25.49 -11.82 -3.91
CA LYS A 74 26.09 -10.59 -3.39
C LYS A 74 25.39 -10.08 -2.12
N GLY A 75 24.27 -10.69 -1.71
CA GLY A 75 23.45 -10.26 -0.58
C GLY A 75 22.70 -8.95 -0.81
N ALA A 76 22.62 -8.51 -2.07
CA ALA A 76 21.86 -7.31 -2.47
C ALA A 76 20.37 -7.59 -2.58
N LEU A 77 19.97 -8.83 -2.89
CA LEU A 77 18.57 -9.26 -2.86
C LEU A 77 18.38 -10.34 -1.81
N THR A 78 17.42 -10.12 -0.91
CA THR A 78 17.00 -11.11 0.08
C THR A 78 15.52 -11.41 -0.14
N LEU A 79 15.18 -12.68 -0.33
CA LEU A 79 13.82 -13.16 -0.48
C LEU A 79 13.36 -13.81 0.83
N ILE A 80 12.13 -13.49 1.26
CA ILE A 80 11.55 -13.99 2.50
C ILE A 80 10.16 -14.56 2.18
N ASP A 81 9.86 -15.76 2.68
CA ASP A 81 8.53 -16.34 2.58
C ASP A 81 7.56 -15.66 3.57
N ALA A 82 6.47 -15.11 3.05
CA ALA A 82 5.47 -14.39 3.82
C ALA A 82 4.77 -15.27 4.86
N ASN A 83 4.55 -16.56 4.54
CA ASN A 83 3.88 -17.50 5.45
C ASN A 83 4.70 -17.68 6.74
N SER A 84 6.01 -17.88 6.59
CA SER A 84 6.90 -18.06 7.74
C SER A 84 7.21 -16.75 8.46
N PHE A 85 7.12 -15.62 7.76
CA PHE A 85 7.49 -14.32 8.32
C PHE A 85 6.36 -13.68 9.12
N TYR A 86 5.15 -13.66 8.58
CA TYR A 86 4.03 -12.97 9.22
C TYR A 86 3.25 -13.83 10.21
N SER A 87 3.11 -15.13 9.96
CA SER A 87 2.35 -16.09 10.79
C SER A 87 1.04 -15.52 11.37
N PRO A 88 0.16 -14.88 10.56
CA PRO A 88 -1.00 -14.14 11.06
C PRO A 88 -2.07 -15.02 11.72
N SER A 89 -2.01 -16.33 11.48
CA SER A 89 -2.90 -17.34 12.05
C SER A 89 -2.54 -17.76 13.49
N GLU A 90 -1.38 -17.34 13.98
CA GLU A 90 -1.02 -17.62 15.36
C GLU A 90 -1.89 -16.81 16.33
N THR A 91 -2.30 -17.44 17.42
CA THR A 91 -3.16 -16.84 18.46
C THR A 91 -2.53 -15.64 19.16
N ARG A 92 -1.24 -15.41 18.94
CA ARG A 92 -0.46 -14.31 19.52
C ARG A 92 0.23 -13.51 18.42
N PHE A 93 -0.54 -13.02 17.46
CA PHE A 93 0.02 -11.99 16.57
C PHE A 93 0.42 -10.79 17.43
N ASP A 94 1.68 -10.46 17.38
CA ASP A 94 2.28 -9.34 18.11
C ASP A 94 3.04 -8.47 17.12
N TRP A 95 2.52 -7.29 16.87
CA TRP A 95 3.14 -6.35 15.94
C TRP A 95 4.52 -5.86 16.43
N GLU A 96 4.77 -5.81 17.75
CA GLU A 96 6.06 -5.40 18.30
C GLU A 96 7.15 -6.43 17.96
N LEU A 97 6.82 -7.72 18.10
CA LEU A 97 7.72 -8.80 17.70
C LEU A 97 8.00 -8.77 16.20
N LEU A 98 7.00 -8.47 15.39
CA LEU A 98 7.15 -8.38 13.93
C LEU A 98 8.02 -7.17 13.53
N VAL A 99 7.84 -6.02 14.17
CA VAL A 99 8.71 -4.85 13.97
C VAL A 99 10.14 -5.17 14.37
N ALA A 100 10.36 -5.82 15.52
CA ALA A 100 11.69 -6.24 15.96
C ALA A 100 12.33 -7.25 14.97
N GLN A 101 11.55 -8.17 14.42
CA GLN A 101 11.99 -9.11 13.40
C GLN A 101 12.42 -8.38 12.11
N TRP A 102 11.65 -7.40 11.65
CA TRP A 102 12.03 -6.54 10.54
C TRP A 102 13.34 -5.81 10.79
N GLN A 103 13.49 -5.17 11.95
CA GLN A 103 14.72 -4.46 12.33
C GLN A 103 15.94 -5.40 12.30
N LYS A 104 15.78 -6.63 12.77
CA LYS A 104 16.81 -7.66 12.71
C LYS A 104 17.21 -8.02 11.27
N VAL A 105 16.22 -8.23 10.40
CA VAL A 105 16.45 -8.55 8.97
C VAL A 105 17.14 -7.39 8.27
N ILE A 106 16.63 -6.17 8.40
CA ILE A 106 17.17 -4.97 7.79
C ILE A 106 18.63 -4.74 8.25
N SER A 107 18.88 -4.85 9.56
CA SER A 107 20.23 -4.71 10.11
C SER A 107 21.17 -5.79 9.59
N SER A 108 20.72 -7.03 9.46
CA SER A 108 21.51 -8.13 8.92
C SER A 108 21.91 -7.88 7.47
N VAL A 109 20.96 -7.45 6.64
CA VAL A 109 21.17 -7.16 5.20
C VAL A 109 22.14 -5.97 5.06
N SER A 110 21.91 -4.89 5.80
CA SER A 110 22.80 -3.70 5.77
C SER A 110 24.23 -4.04 6.14
N LYS A 111 24.45 -4.87 7.16
CA LYS A 111 25.79 -5.27 7.62
C LYS A 111 26.48 -6.22 6.63
N ARG A 112 25.77 -7.20 6.11
CA ARG A 112 26.32 -8.23 5.21
C ARG A 112 26.93 -7.63 3.94
N GLY A 113 26.16 -6.77 3.25
CA GLY A 113 26.58 -6.19 1.98
C GLY A 113 27.17 -4.79 2.09
N LYS A 114 27.32 -4.22 3.29
CA LYS A 114 27.72 -2.83 3.53
C LYS A 114 26.82 -1.81 2.80
N PHE A 115 25.55 -2.15 2.61
CA PHE A 115 24.60 -1.29 1.94
C PHE A 115 24.18 -0.13 2.85
N LYS A 116 24.20 1.08 2.30
CA LYS A 116 23.79 2.30 3.00
C LYS A 116 22.27 2.54 2.94
N ARG A 117 21.60 1.88 1.99
CA ARG A 117 20.16 2.05 1.72
C ARG A 117 19.50 0.69 1.56
N VAL A 118 18.35 0.54 2.16
CA VAL A 118 17.56 -0.69 2.08
C VAL A 118 16.17 -0.35 1.53
N MET A 119 15.71 -1.13 0.58
CA MET A 119 14.34 -1.12 0.13
C MET A 119 13.66 -2.41 0.59
N VAL A 120 12.53 -2.28 1.22
CA VAL A 120 11.67 -3.40 1.61
C VAL A 120 10.43 -3.38 0.72
N MET A 121 10.16 -4.48 0.06
CA MET A 121 8.93 -4.68 -0.69
C MET A 121 8.26 -5.95 -0.20
N GLY A 122 7.00 -5.87 0.19
CA GLY A 122 6.29 -7.01 0.71
C GLY A 122 4.81 -6.99 0.38
N MET A 123 4.28 -8.19 0.17
CA MET A 123 2.84 -8.44 0.16
C MET A 123 2.49 -9.00 1.53
N PRO A 124 1.51 -8.42 2.24
CA PRO A 124 1.04 -9.02 3.48
C PRO A 124 0.40 -10.37 3.19
N HIS A 125 0.50 -11.27 4.15
CA HIS A 125 -0.07 -12.61 4.03
C HIS A 125 -1.59 -12.56 3.80
N ALA A 126 -2.10 -13.38 2.87
CA ALA A 126 -3.53 -13.39 2.51
C ALA A 126 -4.47 -13.64 3.71
N ALA A 127 -4.04 -14.42 4.70
CA ALA A 127 -4.81 -14.69 5.92
C ALA A 127 -5.14 -13.43 6.74
N PHE A 128 -4.42 -12.31 6.58
CA PHE A 128 -4.80 -11.03 7.19
C PHE A 128 -6.16 -10.50 6.69
N PHE A 129 -6.65 -11.00 5.56
CA PHE A 129 -7.89 -10.54 4.96
C PHE A 129 -9.08 -11.50 5.17
N ASP A 130 -8.87 -12.63 5.86
CA ASP A 130 -9.87 -13.69 5.97
C ASP A 130 -10.92 -13.41 7.05
N SER A 131 -10.61 -12.59 8.04
CA SER A 131 -11.53 -12.23 9.11
C SER A 131 -11.38 -10.78 9.54
N ARG A 132 -12.40 -10.22 10.19
CA ARG A 132 -12.35 -8.87 10.78
C ARG A 132 -11.23 -8.71 11.80
N GLU A 133 -11.00 -9.72 12.63
CA GLU A 133 -9.92 -9.74 13.61
C GLU A 133 -8.55 -9.66 12.94
N ASN A 134 -8.33 -10.46 11.90
CA ASN A 134 -7.07 -10.43 11.16
C ASN A 134 -6.89 -9.12 10.38
N GLN A 135 -7.95 -8.58 9.80
CA GLN A 135 -7.91 -7.27 9.15
C GLN A 135 -7.52 -6.16 10.14
N GLN A 136 -8.06 -6.21 11.35
CA GLN A 136 -7.66 -5.26 12.41
C GLN A 136 -6.18 -5.40 12.76
N LYS A 137 -5.67 -6.62 12.93
CA LYS A 137 -4.25 -6.89 13.17
C LYS A 137 -3.36 -6.31 12.06
N LEU A 138 -3.77 -6.45 10.80
CA LEU A 138 -3.08 -5.85 9.67
C LEU A 138 -3.00 -4.33 9.79
N ILE A 139 -4.14 -3.68 10.07
CA ILE A 139 -4.18 -2.23 10.20
C ILE A 139 -3.31 -1.74 11.35
N GLU A 140 -3.39 -2.37 12.51
CA GLU A 140 -2.55 -2.05 13.66
C GLU A 140 -1.05 -2.19 13.32
N TYR A 141 -0.68 -3.27 12.62
CA TYR A 141 0.69 -3.47 12.16
C TYR A 141 1.14 -2.36 11.20
N GLU A 142 0.36 -2.03 10.18
CA GLU A 142 0.71 -0.99 9.20
C GLU A 142 0.83 0.40 9.85
N GLU A 143 -0.04 0.74 10.79
CA GLU A 143 0.04 1.98 11.56
C GLU A 143 1.28 2.08 12.43
N GLN A 144 1.78 0.95 12.94
CA GLN A 144 3.00 0.93 13.73
C GLN A 144 4.26 0.90 12.87
N VAL A 145 4.27 0.11 11.81
CA VAL A 145 5.38 0.09 10.84
C VAL A 145 5.67 1.49 10.31
N ALA A 146 4.63 2.24 9.94
CA ALA A 146 4.77 3.61 9.45
C ALA A 146 5.50 4.55 10.42
N LYS A 147 5.48 4.27 11.74
CA LYS A 147 6.13 5.08 12.77
C LYS A 147 7.58 4.69 13.05
N HIS A 148 8.00 3.50 12.66
CA HIS A 148 9.29 2.91 13.12
C HIS A 148 10.41 2.95 12.09
N TYR A 149 10.12 3.36 10.84
CA TYR A 149 11.14 3.39 9.80
C TYR A 149 11.55 4.80 9.44
N ASP A 150 12.75 5.21 9.89
CA ASP A 150 13.40 6.48 9.58
C ASP A 150 14.56 6.33 8.58
N GLY A 151 14.67 7.34 7.72
CA GLY A 151 15.91 7.90 7.13
C GLY A 151 16.80 6.99 6.25
N GLY A 152 16.62 5.70 6.14
CA GLY A 152 17.51 4.82 5.35
C GLY A 152 16.80 3.62 4.74
N VAL A 153 15.55 3.42 5.12
CA VAL A 153 14.73 2.29 4.66
C VAL A 153 13.53 2.82 3.89
N GLN A 154 13.35 2.31 2.68
CA GLN A 154 12.13 2.53 1.90
C GLN A 154 11.25 1.30 1.99
N VAL A 155 9.99 1.49 2.35
CA VAL A 155 9.03 0.39 2.49
C VAL A 155 7.94 0.52 1.44
N PHE A 156 7.69 -0.56 0.72
CA PHE A 156 6.61 -0.69 -0.25
C PHE A 156 5.70 -1.84 0.18
N CYS A 157 4.52 -1.52 0.69
CA CYS A 157 3.48 -2.50 0.95
C CYS A 157 2.63 -2.69 -0.31
N CYS A 158 2.55 -3.91 -0.79
CA CYS A 158 1.88 -4.27 -2.04
C CYS A 158 0.63 -5.08 -1.73
N TYR A 159 -0.50 -4.70 -2.32
CA TYR A 159 -1.78 -5.38 -2.13
C TYR A 159 -2.39 -5.73 -3.48
N THR A 160 -2.95 -6.92 -3.61
CA THR A 160 -3.76 -7.25 -4.79
C THR A 160 -5.15 -6.63 -4.69
N LYS A 161 -5.82 -6.49 -5.82
CA LYS A 161 -7.19 -5.98 -5.84
C LYS A 161 -8.12 -6.87 -5.00
N GLU A 162 -7.97 -8.19 -5.13
CA GLU A 162 -8.78 -9.18 -4.41
C GLU A 162 -8.66 -9.03 -2.88
N LEU A 163 -7.47 -8.66 -2.39
CA LEU A 163 -7.24 -8.43 -0.97
C LEU A 163 -7.88 -7.10 -0.53
N ILE A 164 -7.68 -6.04 -1.30
CA ILE A 164 -8.26 -4.72 -1.01
C ILE A 164 -9.80 -4.76 -1.04
N ASP A 165 -10.38 -5.52 -1.96
CA ASP A 165 -11.84 -5.67 -2.06
C ASP A 165 -12.48 -6.28 -0.81
N LYS A 166 -11.72 -7.07 -0.04
CA LYS A 166 -12.19 -7.64 1.23
C LYS A 166 -12.24 -6.62 2.39
N LEU A 167 -11.53 -5.49 2.28
CA LEU A 167 -11.47 -4.50 3.35
C LEU A 167 -12.74 -3.64 3.39
N PRO A 168 -13.33 -3.42 4.58
CA PRO A 168 -14.36 -2.42 4.77
C PRO A 168 -13.79 -1.01 4.67
N LEU A 169 -14.64 -0.02 4.44
CA LEU A 169 -14.23 1.36 4.24
C LEU A 169 -13.35 1.89 5.39
N GLY A 170 -13.73 1.67 6.65
CA GLY A 170 -12.97 2.16 7.80
C GLY A 170 -11.52 1.63 7.81
N TYR A 171 -11.33 0.33 7.54
CA TYR A 171 -9.98 -0.25 7.47
C TYR A 171 -9.21 0.22 6.23
N LEU A 172 -9.89 0.38 5.10
CA LEU A 172 -9.27 0.92 3.89
C LEU A 172 -8.76 2.36 4.11
N LEU A 173 -9.55 3.21 4.76
CA LEU A 173 -9.14 4.58 5.06
C LEU A 173 -7.96 4.62 6.05
N ARG A 174 -7.97 3.79 7.10
CA ARG A 174 -6.85 3.67 8.04
C ARG A 174 -5.59 3.17 7.34
N LEU A 175 -5.71 2.18 6.46
CA LEU A 175 -4.59 1.68 5.65
C LEU A 175 -4.00 2.80 4.79
N LEU A 176 -4.84 3.58 4.11
CA LEU A 176 -4.40 4.72 3.31
C LEU A 176 -3.76 5.82 4.15
N ALA A 177 -4.28 6.08 5.36
CA ALA A 177 -3.72 7.04 6.29
C ALA A 177 -2.34 6.63 6.84
N ALA A 178 -2.14 5.34 7.13
CA ALA A 178 -0.86 4.80 7.58
C ALA A 178 0.24 4.98 6.51
N HIS A 179 -0.14 5.07 5.26
CA HIS A 179 0.78 5.20 4.14
C HIS A 179 0.75 6.61 3.55
N GLN A 180 1.51 7.53 4.13
CA GLN A 180 1.57 8.96 3.76
C GLN A 180 1.87 9.22 2.27
N ASN A 181 2.38 8.23 1.55
CA ASN A 181 2.76 8.31 0.14
C ASN A 181 2.23 7.12 -0.63
N THR A 182 0.93 7.07 -0.83
CA THR A 182 0.29 6.05 -1.66
C THR A 182 0.43 6.44 -3.13
N ALA A 183 1.17 5.66 -3.91
CA ALA A 183 1.12 5.79 -5.36
C ALA A 183 -0.10 5.00 -5.87
N ILE A 184 -1.10 5.71 -6.35
CA ILE A 184 -2.22 5.13 -7.08
C ILE A 184 -1.80 5.11 -8.55
N SER A 185 -1.61 3.93 -9.10
CA SER A 185 -1.30 3.77 -10.52
C SER A 185 -2.61 3.69 -11.31
N SER A 186 -2.91 4.72 -12.09
CA SER A 186 -4.00 4.68 -13.06
C SER A 186 -3.53 4.02 -14.36
N ASN A 187 -4.40 3.23 -14.99
CA ASN A 187 -4.16 2.59 -16.28
C ASN A 187 -4.09 3.56 -17.48
N ASP A 188 -4.13 4.86 -17.25
CA ASP A 188 -4.01 5.84 -18.31
C ASP A 188 -2.59 5.85 -18.85
N ASN A 189 -2.42 5.29 -20.03
CA ASN A 189 -1.18 5.14 -20.81
C ASN A 189 -0.44 6.48 -21.08
N ASN A 190 -0.84 7.60 -20.50
CA ASN A 190 -0.30 8.92 -20.79
C ASN A 190 0.33 9.64 -19.59
N THR A 191 0.35 9.04 -18.41
CA THR A 191 1.02 9.67 -17.26
C THR A 191 2.24 8.83 -16.88
N GLN A 192 3.40 9.21 -17.41
CA GLN A 192 4.68 8.96 -16.75
C GLN A 192 4.59 9.61 -15.37
N GLY A 193 4.07 8.85 -14.41
CA GLY A 193 3.94 9.29 -13.03
C GLY A 193 5.33 9.53 -12.47
N SER A 194 5.76 10.77 -12.47
CA SER A 194 6.89 11.20 -11.67
C SER A 194 6.55 10.88 -10.22
N PHE A 195 7.33 9.99 -9.61
CA PHE A 195 7.33 9.77 -8.18
C PHE A 195 7.88 11.03 -7.48
N GLY A 196 7.09 12.10 -7.49
CA GLY A 196 7.35 13.34 -6.79
C GLY A 196 6.58 13.34 -5.48
N ARG A 197 7.19 13.91 -4.48
CA ARG A 197 6.62 14.26 -3.18
C ARG A 197 5.26 14.93 -3.37
N ASN A 198 4.17 14.19 -3.31
CA ASN A 198 2.86 14.82 -3.33
C ASN A 198 2.02 14.26 -2.19
N ASN A 199 1.82 15.08 -1.17
CA ASN A 199 0.74 15.01 -0.19
C ASN A 199 -0.66 15.06 -0.86
N GLN A 200 -0.78 14.62 -2.12
CA GLN A 200 -1.99 14.73 -2.93
C GLN A 200 -2.99 13.59 -2.71
N ASN A 201 -2.57 12.50 -2.04
CA ASN A 201 -3.44 11.33 -1.90
C ASN A 201 -4.55 11.52 -0.86
N ILE A 202 -4.28 12.20 0.26
CA ILE A 202 -5.33 12.52 1.23
C ILE A 202 -6.40 13.43 0.61
N PRO A 203 -6.05 14.55 -0.05
CA PRO A 203 -7.03 15.35 -0.79
C PRO A 203 -7.84 14.53 -1.79
N ARG A 204 -7.20 13.67 -2.59
CA ARG A 204 -7.90 12.82 -3.56
C ARG A 204 -8.83 11.81 -2.89
N THR A 205 -8.42 11.16 -1.80
CA THR A 205 -9.28 10.26 -1.03
C THR A 205 -10.51 10.99 -0.50
N ILE A 206 -10.35 12.22 -0.02
CA ILE A 206 -11.46 13.04 0.45
C ILE A 206 -12.41 13.40 -0.71
N ASP A 207 -11.87 13.76 -1.87
CA ASP A 207 -12.69 14.03 -3.06
C ASP A 207 -13.52 12.80 -3.46
N LEU A 208 -12.94 11.60 -3.42
CA LEU A 208 -13.66 10.34 -3.68
C LEU A 208 -14.77 10.08 -2.65
N ILE A 209 -14.54 10.43 -1.39
CA ILE A 209 -15.57 10.34 -0.33
C ILE A 209 -16.72 11.31 -0.65
N GLU A 210 -16.42 12.56 -1.01
CA GLU A 210 -17.44 13.56 -1.36
C GLU A 210 -18.18 13.20 -2.66
N GLU A 211 -17.48 12.64 -3.65
CA GLU A 211 -18.09 12.11 -4.87
C GLU A 211 -19.07 10.96 -4.55
N GLY A 212 -18.67 10.01 -3.68
CA GLY A 212 -19.52 8.91 -3.25
C GLY A 212 -20.74 9.38 -2.45
N LEU A 213 -20.55 10.33 -1.53
CA LEU A 213 -21.66 11.00 -0.83
C LEU A 213 -22.60 11.71 -1.79
N THR A 214 -22.07 12.40 -2.80
CA THR A 214 -22.85 13.15 -3.79
C THR A 214 -23.67 12.20 -4.67
N GLU A 215 -23.09 11.07 -5.07
CA GLU A 215 -23.80 10.06 -5.84
C GLU A 215 -24.94 9.41 -5.07
N ALA A 216 -24.69 9.10 -3.79
CA ALA A 216 -25.67 8.43 -2.95
C ALA A 216 -26.80 9.35 -2.49
N LEU A 217 -26.49 10.60 -2.14
CA LEU A 217 -27.41 11.50 -1.42
C LEU A 217 -27.87 12.71 -2.27
N GLY A 218 -27.21 12.95 -3.40
CA GLY A 218 -27.35 14.17 -4.18
C GLY A 218 -26.49 15.32 -3.63
N LYS A 219 -26.20 16.29 -4.50
CA LYS A 219 -25.27 17.39 -4.24
C LYS A 219 -25.65 18.26 -3.03
N GLU A 220 -26.91 18.58 -2.89
CA GLU A 220 -27.41 19.45 -1.82
C GLU A 220 -27.29 18.75 -0.44
N THR A 221 -27.72 17.49 -0.38
CA THR A 221 -27.63 16.69 0.86
C THR A 221 -26.19 16.42 1.24
N CYS A 222 -25.31 16.11 0.28
CA CYS A 222 -23.88 15.97 0.52
C CYS A 222 -23.28 17.24 1.14
N ALA A 223 -23.59 18.41 0.56
CA ALA A 223 -23.11 19.68 1.09
C ALA A 223 -23.61 19.94 2.53
N LEU A 224 -24.86 19.58 2.83
CA LEU A 224 -25.41 19.69 4.18
C LEU A 224 -24.72 18.72 5.17
N VAL A 225 -24.48 17.48 4.76
CA VAL A 225 -23.75 16.47 5.54
C VAL A 225 -22.35 16.97 5.87
N MET A 226 -21.58 17.40 4.86
CA MET A 226 -20.22 17.91 5.05
C MET A 226 -20.18 19.14 5.96
N LYS A 227 -21.14 20.05 5.80
CA LYS A 227 -21.27 21.22 6.67
C LYS A 227 -21.61 20.83 8.11
N THR A 228 -22.45 19.84 8.31
CA THR A 228 -22.84 19.33 9.64
C THR A 228 -21.65 18.62 10.33
N LEU A 229 -20.90 17.80 9.57
CA LEU A 229 -19.65 17.19 10.06
C LEU A 229 -18.69 18.26 10.59
N LYS A 230 -18.45 19.30 9.81
CA LYS A 230 -17.55 20.38 10.18
C LYS A 230 -18.07 21.21 11.37
N LEU A 231 -19.29 21.72 11.31
CA LEU A 231 -19.79 22.71 12.26
C LEU A 231 -20.24 22.11 13.58
N ILE A 232 -20.91 20.96 13.54
CA ILE A 232 -21.51 20.32 14.72
C ILE A 232 -20.56 19.28 15.32
N TYR A 233 -20.02 18.39 14.49
CA TYR A 233 -19.18 17.29 14.98
C TYR A 233 -17.69 17.62 15.02
N LYS A 234 -17.28 18.82 14.51
CA LYS A 234 -15.87 19.27 14.47
C LYS A 234 -14.94 18.32 13.71
N ILE A 235 -15.50 17.68 12.70
CA ILE A 235 -14.75 16.82 11.77
C ILE A 235 -14.49 17.63 10.51
N ASP A 236 -13.29 18.17 10.37
CA ASP A 236 -12.82 18.82 9.13
C ASP A 236 -12.47 17.75 8.09
N ARG A 237 -12.40 18.15 6.82
CA ARG A 237 -12.14 17.24 5.68
C ARG A 237 -10.93 16.33 5.90
N ASP A 238 -9.82 16.87 6.35
CA ASP A 238 -8.58 16.15 6.62
C ASP A 238 -8.69 15.13 7.76
N LYS A 239 -9.61 15.34 8.70
CA LYS A 239 -9.87 14.43 9.81
C LYS A 239 -10.73 13.23 9.45
N ILE A 240 -11.45 13.26 8.32
CA ILE A 240 -12.28 12.15 7.87
C ILE A 240 -11.44 10.89 7.64
N VAL A 241 -10.27 11.05 7.01
CA VAL A 241 -9.36 9.93 6.76
C VAL A 241 -8.58 9.53 8.02
N GLY A 242 -8.30 10.50 8.90
CA GLY A 242 -7.57 10.26 10.15
C GLY A 242 -8.39 9.56 11.25
N ASP A 243 -9.72 9.71 11.23
CA ASP A 243 -10.65 9.09 12.21
C ASP A 243 -11.90 8.58 11.47
N PRO A 244 -11.75 7.53 10.64
CA PRO A 244 -12.85 7.01 9.82
C PRO A 244 -13.98 6.39 10.63
N GLU A 245 -13.70 5.85 11.82
CA GLU A 245 -14.70 5.26 12.70
C GLU A 245 -15.67 6.35 13.22
N LYS A 246 -15.11 7.48 13.62
CA LYS A 246 -15.92 8.64 14.04
C LYS A 246 -16.70 9.22 12.87
N PHE A 247 -16.10 9.29 11.67
CA PHE A 247 -16.81 9.71 10.46
C PHE A 247 -18.00 8.80 10.20
N GLU A 248 -17.81 7.47 10.17
CA GLU A 248 -18.86 6.49 9.95
C GLU A 248 -19.97 6.59 11.00
N GLU A 249 -19.62 6.68 12.30
CA GLU A 249 -20.59 6.85 13.39
C GLU A 249 -21.46 8.09 13.18
N LYS A 250 -20.87 9.23 12.80
CA LYS A 250 -21.63 10.47 12.62
C LYS A 250 -22.50 10.44 11.36
N ILE A 251 -22.04 9.82 10.28
CA ILE A 251 -22.87 9.59 9.10
C ILE A 251 -24.09 8.73 9.46
N ARG A 252 -23.90 7.59 10.15
CA ARG A 252 -24.99 6.72 10.61
C ARG A 252 -26.00 7.49 11.44
N ARG A 253 -25.53 8.35 12.32
CA ARG A 253 -26.39 9.19 13.17
C ARG A 253 -27.19 10.23 12.40
N MET A 254 -26.66 10.75 11.27
CA MET A 254 -27.33 11.77 10.48
C MET A 254 -28.35 11.22 9.48
N ILE A 255 -28.04 10.10 8.84
CA ILE A 255 -28.85 9.57 7.73
C ILE A 255 -29.47 8.19 7.98
N GLY A 256 -29.27 7.61 9.18
CA GLY A 256 -29.73 6.29 9.57
C GLY A 256 -28.85 5.15 9.09
N GLU A 257 -28.97 3.99 9.72
CA GLU A 257 -28.07 2.83 9.52
C GLU A 257 -28.11 2.31 8.08
N GLU A 258 -29.27 2.02 7.54
CA GLU A 258 -29.44 1.41 6.21
C GLU A 258 -28.92 2.30 5.08
N THR A 259 -29.23 3.60 5.17
CA THR A 259 -28.72 4.58 4.19
C THR A 259 -27.20 4.73 4.33
N ALA A 260 -26.70 4.78 5.55
CA ALA A 260 -25.27 4.89 5.81
C ALA A 260 -24.50 3.67 5.26
N ASP A 261 -25.01 2.44 5.44
CA ASP A 261 -24.38 1.24 4.88
C ASP A 261 -24.26 1.32 3.36
N SER A 262 -25.29 1.79 2.69
CA SER A 262 -25.29 1.98 1.23
C SER A 262 -24.28 3.04 0.79
N VAL A 263 -24.21 4.15 1.51
CA VAL A 263 -23.26 5.24 1.27
C VAL A 263 -21.82 4.77 1.50
N MET A 264 -21.55 4.09 2.62
CA MET A 264 -20.19 3.59 2.95
C MET A 264 -19.70 2.58 1.91
N ARG A 265 -20.60 1.70 1.44
CA ARG A 265 -20.28 0.75 0.38
C ARG A 265 -19.91 1.49 -0.91
N LEU A 266 -20.69 2.47 -1.33
CA LEU A 266 -20.44 3.22 -2.56
C LEU A 266 -19.11 4.00 -2.49
N ILE A 267 -18.82 4.63 -1.35
CA ILE A 267 -17.53 5.29 -1.11
C ILE A 267 -16.38 4.28 -1.22
N ALA A 268 -16.53 3.13 -0.57
CA ALA A 268 -15.51 2.08 -0.62
C ALA A 268 -15.27 1.59 -2.05
N GLU A 269 -16.33 1.35 -2.83
CA GLU A 269 -16.24 0.93 -4.23
C GLU A 269 -15.51 1.98 -5.09
N ARG A 270 -15.79 3.27 -4.89
CA ARG A 270 -15.09 4.35 -5.59
C ARG A 270 -13.61 4.41 -5.25
N ILE A 271 -13.29 4.37 -3.96
CA ILE A 271 -11.89 4.36 -3.51
C ILE A 271 -11.16 3.13 -4.07
N LYS A 272 -11.79 1.96 -4.02
CA LYS A 272 -11.23 0.71 -4.57
C LYS A 272 -11.05 0.74 -6.09
N ALA A 273 -11.95 1.39 -6.81
CA ALA A 273 -11.83 1.57 -8.26
C ALA A 273 -10.68 2.52 -8.64
N GLU A 274 -10.45 3.57 -7.84
CA GLU A 274 -9.34 4.50 -8.05
C GLU A 274 -8.00 3.91 -7.62
N ILE A 275 -8.00 3.02 -6.63
CA ILE A 275 -6.84 2.21 -6.28
C ILE A 275 -6.63 1.19 -7.40
N VAL A 276 -6.27 1.67 -8.59
CA VAL A 276 -6.00 0.80 -9.73
C VAL A 276 -4.74 0.01 -9.46
N ILE A 277 -4.96 -1.23 -9.22
CA ILE A 277 -3.94 -2.25 -9.20
C ILE A 277 -3.67 -2.59 -10.65
N GLN A 278 -2.46 -2.36 -11.12
CA GLN A 278 -2.05 -2.86 -12.42
C GLN A 278 -2.15 -4.38 -12.39
N GLN A 279 -3.10 -4.91 -13.11
CA GLN A 279 -3.16 -6.33 -13.46
C GLN A 279 -2.25 -6.63 -14.62
#